data_863d226b04b305730d47c38f13da1bf2
#
_entry.id   863d226b04b305730d47c38f13da1bf2
#
_cell.length_a   1.000
_cell.length_b   1.000
_cell.length_c   1.000
_cell.angle_alpha   90.00
_cell.angle_beta   90.00
_cell.angle_gamma   90.00
#
_symmetry.space_group_name_H-M   'P 1'
#
loop_
_entity.id
_entity.type
_entity.pdbx_description
1 polymer ?
#
loop_
_entity_poly.entity_id
_entity_poly.type
_entity_poly.pdbx_seq_one_letter_code
_entity_poly.pdbx_strand_id
1 'polypeptide(L)'
;MKKRIKQLREKRQLRKVEKEDASIPRITNDNVAEHREDVLSGARKYIYPLQHSKHRIIILSTTIVLVMIFAFSMYSVLMLYRLQTTSLFMYQVSRVIPFPIARTGSTFVAYENYLFELNHYIHYYENQQQLSFDTEAGQAQLASYKERTINKVINDAYVKDIAKEIGVSVDESEIDEQIRIAKEQNRLGSSEDILEDVLREYWDWSIGDFRRSLSTELLAQKVIRAQDPDTENKANEALARLTAGEDFAALALEYSADETTKTVGGDFGLVNRSNRNVSQQTVDTLYKLADGQTSKVVIVPYGTGYALAIVKNLGTEGDQKKGAHIIFPLKSLDEVLNDRKETQPYRLYMNPVTE
;
A
#
# COMPACT_ATOMS: atom_id res chain seq x y z
N MET A 1 34.46 81.45 73.10
CA MET A 1 34.05 80.06 72.79
C MET A 1 32.63 79.90 72.30
N LYS A 2 31.60 80.46 72.83
CA LYS A 2 30.18 80.28 72.48
C LYS A 2 29.82 80.70 71.01
N LYS A 3 30.45 81.69 70.40
CA LYS A 3 30.18 82.04 68.97
C LYS A 3 30.67 81.01 67.97
N ARG A 4 31.81 80.34 68.23
CA ARG A 4 32.36 79.30 67.34
C ARG A 4 31.51 78.01 67.34
N ILE A 5 30.92 77.64 68.48
CA ILE A 5 30.03 76.53 68.63
C ILE A 5 28.69 76.72 67.90
N LYS A 6 28.17 78.01 67.91
CA LYS A 6 26.94 78.31 67.20
C LYS A 6 27.15 78.27 65.70
N GLN A 7 28.24 78.78 65.18
CA GLN A 7 28.57 78.70 63.74
C GLN A 7 28.82 77.17 63.26
N LEU A 8 29.39 76.39 64.12
CA LEU A 8 29.56 74.97 63.80
C LEU A 8 28.22 74.16 63.80
N ARG A 9 27.28 74.54 64.64
CA ARG A 9 25.92 74.00 64.66
C ARG A 9 25.10 74.40 63.41
N GLU A 10 25.15 75.72 63.07
CA GLU A 10 24.52 76.18 61.84
C GLU A 10 25.09 75.57 60.59
N LYS A 11 26.42 75.44 60.50
CA LYS A 11 27.08 74.73 59.39
C LYS A 11 26.71 73.19 59.32
N ARG A 12 26.50 72.53 60.46
CA ARG A 12 26.04 71.16 60.50
C ARG A 12 24.57 71.05 60.08
N GLN A 13 23.73 72.00 60.47
CA GLN A 13 22.33 72.01 60.05
C GLN A 13 22.20 72.24 58.54
N LEU A 14 22.93 73.22 58.01
CA LEU A 14 22.94 73.48 56.57
C LEU A 14 23.43 72.31 55.76
N ARG A 15 24.48 71.61 56.21
CA ARG A 15 24.93 70.35 55.54
C ARG A 15 23.94 69.19 55.68
N LYS A 16 23.10 69.16 56.73
CA LYS A 16 22.04 68.19 56.86
C LYS A 16 20.91 68.46 55.89
N VAL A 17 20.48 69.70 55.77
CA VAL A 17 19.45 70.16 54.82
C VAL A 17 19.93 69.95 53.39
N GLU A 18 21.19 70.30 53.07
CA GLU A 18 21.78 70.01 51.74
C GLU A 18 21.87 68.53 51.40
N LYS A 19 22.12 67.68 52.41
CA LYS A 19 22.11 66.25 52.20
C LYS A 19 20.70 65.66 52.06
N GLU A 20 19.71 66.25 52.76
CA GLU A 20 18.30 65.85 52.61
C GLU A 20 17.74 66.33 51.27
N ASP A 21 18.07 67.51 50.82
CA ASP A 21 17.70 68.04 49.49
C ASP A 21 18.38 67.27 48.34
N ALA A 22 19.61 66.79 48.56
CA ALA A 22 20.31 65.94 47.57
C ALA A 22 19.82 64.51 47.56
N SER A 23 19.06 64.05 48.56
CA SER A 23 18.47 62.74 48.63
C SER A 23 17.05 62.66 48.03
N ILE A 24 16.44 63.81 47.75
CA ILE A 24 15.16 63.86 47.06
C ILE A 24 15.43 63.62 45.55
N PRO A 25 15.00 62.52 44.99
CA PRO A 25 15.21 62.27 43.56
C PRO A 25 14.52 63.37 42.76
N ARG A 26 15.31 64.13 42.00
CA ARG A 26 14.76 65.17 41.11
C ARG A 26 13.79 64.49 40.14
N ILE A 27 12.56 64.94 40.13
CA ILE A 27 11.55 64.50 39.18
C ILE A 27 12.00 64.99 37.79
N THR A 28 12.60 64.11 37.04
CA THR A 28 12.96 64.35 35.63
C THR A 28 11.88 63.78 34.74
N ASN A 29 11.76 64.27 33.52
CA ASN A 29 10.79 63.78 32.55
C ASN A 29 10.99 62.28 32.31
N ASP A 30 12.22 61.81 32.43
CA ASP A 30 12.54 60.36 32.25
C ASP A 30 12.00 59.54 33.42
N ASN A 31 12.16 59.97 34.69
CA ASN A 31 11.62 59.30 35.87
C ASN A 31 10.08 59.31 35.86
N VAL A 32 9.46 60.37 35.34
CA VAL A 32 7.99 60.44 35.18
C VAL A 32 7.54 59.52 34.08
N ALA A 33 8.28 59.41 32.97
CA ALA A 33 7.98 58.48 31.87
C ALA A 33 8.11 57.01 32.32
N GLU A 34 9.19 56.69 33.05
CA GLU A 34 9.43 55.34 33.58
C GLU A 34 8.34 54.91 34.59
N HIS A 35 8.02 55.83 35.54
CA HIS A 35 6.94 55.58 36.52
C HIS A 35 5.56 55.47 35.87
N ARG A 36 5.33 56.26 34.82
CA ARG A 36 4.11 56.20 34.01
C ARG A 36 4.02 54.88 33.25
N GLU A 37 5.11 54.39 32.68
CA GLU A 37 5.16 53.10 32.03
C GLU A 37 4.94 51.93 33.01
N ASP A 38 5.52 52.01 34.20
CA ASP A 38 5.33 51.02 35.26
C ASP A 38 3.86 50.97 35.74
N VAL A 39 3.26 52.14 36.01
CA VAL A 39 1.86 52.23 36.39
C VAL A 39 0.95 51.75 35.24
N LEU A 40 1.25 52.13 34.00
CA LEU A 40 0.49 51.72 32.83
C LEU A 40 0.66 50.23 32.56
N SER A 41 1.85 49.66 32.74
CA SER A 41 2.10 48.20 32.60
C SER A 41 1.34 47.40 33.66
N GLY A 42 1.35 47.89 34.90
CA GLY A 42 0.55 47.34 36.00
C GLY A 42 -0.96 47.44 35.72
N ALA A 43 -1.44 48.60 35.29
CA ALA A 43 -2.83 48.81 34.93
C ALA A 43 -3.27 47.96 33.72
N ARG A 44 -2.43 47.84 32.70
CA ARG A 44 -2.67 46.90 31.57
C ARG A 44 -2.85 45.46 32.01
N LYS A 45 -2.13 45.02 33.03
CA LYS A 45 -2.25 43.68 33.62
C LYS A 45 -3.60 43.47 34.28
N TYR A 46 -4.20 44.51 34.83
CA TYR A 46 -5.55 44.43 35.48
C TYR A 46 -6.68 44.73 34.51
N ILE A 47 -6.48 45.64 33.57
CA ILE A 47 -7.52 46.07 32.60
C ILE A 47 -7.64 45.04 31.43
N TYR A 48 -6.54 44.36 31.05
CA TYR A 48 -6.50 43.34 29.99
C TYR A 48 -6.05 41.97 30.49
N PRO A 49 -6.71 41.37 31.46
CA PRO A 49 -6.36 40.02 31.92
C PRO A 49 -6.47 38.99 30.82
N LEU A 50 -7.26 39.28 29.77
CA LEU A 50 -7.53 38.38 28.63
C LEU A 50 -6.28 38.12 27.73
N GLN A 51 -5.30 39.01 27.68
CA GLN A 51 -4.11 38.77 26.84
C GLN A 51 -3.15 37.75 27.46
N HIS A 52 -3.01 37.70 28.78
CA HIS A 52 -2.18 36.71 29.46
C HIS A 52 -2.91 35.36 29.62
N SER A 53 -4.25 35.37 29.67
CA SER A 53 -5.05 34.16 29.67
C SER A 53 -5.08 33.48 28.29
N LYS A 54 -5.05 34.23 27.18
CA LYS A 54 -5.03 33.69 25.83
C LYS A 54 -3.80 32.80 25.58
N HIS A 55 -2.60 33.21 25.98
CA HIS A 55 -1.41 32.36 25.87
C HIS A 55 -1.50 31.07 26.70
N ARG A 56 -2.02 31.16 27.93
CA ARG A 56 -2.23 29.98 28.78
C ARG A 56 -3.27 29.03 28.20
N ILE A 57 -4.37 29.55 27.67
CA ILE A 57 -5.42 28.74 27.02
C ILE A 57 -4.86 28.10 25.75
N ILE A 58 -4.10 28.81 24.93
CA ILE A 58 -3.46 28.27 23.72
C ILE A 58 -2.47 27.16 24.11
N ILE A 59 -1.59 27.40 25.09
CA ILE A 59 -0.64 26.40 25.55
C ILE A 59 -1.38 25.16 26.09
N LEU A 60 -2.40 25.36 26.94
CA LEU A 60 -3.17 24.26 27.50
C LEU A 60 -3.90 23.47 26.43
N SER A 61 -4.58 24.15 25.50
CA SER A 61 -5.29 23.48 24.40
C SER A 61 -4.33 22.73 23.47
N THR A 62 -3.19 23.33 23.13
CA THR A 62 -2.14 22.68 22.33
C THR A 62 -1.58 21.45 23.05
N THR A 63 -1.32 21.56 24.36
CA THR A 63 -0.84 20.42 25.18
C THR A 63 -1.87 19.30 25.21
N ILE A 64 -3.15 19.61 25.41
CA ILE A 64 -4.24 18.61 25.40
C ILE A 64 -4.30 17.90 24.03
N VAL A 65 -4.24 18.64 22.92
CA VAL A 65 -4.22 18.07 21.57
C VAL A 65 -3.02 17.14 21.37
N LEU A 66 -1.83 17.57 21.78
CA LEU A 66 -0.62 16.73 21.68
C LEU A 66 -0.72 15.45 22.52
N VAL A 67 -1.27 15.54 23.74
CA VAL A 67 -1.51 14.39 24.60
C VAL A 67 -2.54 13.44 23.95
N MET A 68 -3.61 13.96 23.36
CA MET A 68 -4.58 13.13 22.64
C MET A 68 -3.96 12.43 21.42
N ILE A 69 -3.15 13.13 20.64
CA ILE A 69 -2.45 12.55 19.48
C ILE A 69 -1.49 11.44 19.97
N PHE A 70 -0.74 11.70 21.03
CA PHE A 70 0.17 10.69 21.61
C PHE A 70 -0.57 9.47 22.14
N ALA A 71 -1.65 9.67 22.90
CA ALA A 71 -2.49 8.58 23.42
C ALA A 71 -3.13 7.76 22.29
N PHE A 72 -3.63 8.44 21.24
CA PHE A 72 -4.18 7.78 20.06
C PHE A 72 -3.11 6.99 19.29
N SER A 73 -1.90 7.55 19.12
CA SER A 73 -0.79 6.84 18.48
C SER A 73 -0.39 5.60 19.27
N MET A 74 -0.27 5.71 20.59
CA MET A 74 0.03 4.58 21.48
C MET A 74 -1.07 3.51 21.43
N TYR A 75 -2.35 3.91 21.43
CA TYR A 75 -3.48 3.00 21.23
C TYR A 75 -3.38 2.28 19.89
N SER A 76 -3.12 3.01 18.80
CA SER A 76 -3.02 2.43 17.46
C SER A 76 -1.87 1.42 17.37
N VAL A 77 -0.70 1.74 17.95
CA VAL A 77 0.45 0.81 18.02
C VAL A 77 0.07 -0.45 18.80
N LEU A 78 -0.59 -0.32 19.95
CA LEU A 78 -1.03 -1.48 20.74
C LEU A 78 -1.99 -2.36 19.95
N MET A 79 -3.01 -1.76 19.31
CA MET A 79 -4.03 -2.47 18.54
C MET A 79 -3.44 -3.19 17.33
N LEU A 80 -2.53 -2.54 16.58
CA LEU A 80 -1.95 -3.11 15.37
C LEU A 80 -0.85 -4.14 15.69
N TYR A 81 0.14 -3.82 16.52
CA TYR A 81 1.33 -4.66 16.68
C TYR A 81 1.22 -5.69 17.80
N ARG A 82 0.42 -5.43 18.85
CA ARG A 82 0.29 -6.36 19.97
C ARG A 82 -0.98 -7.20 19.87
N LEU A 83 -2.13 -6.57 19.59
CA LEU A 83 -3.42 -7.25 19.51
C LEU A 83 -3.74 -7.74 18.08
N GLN A 84 -3.03 -7.23 17.08
CA GLN A 84 -3.17 -7.62 15.67
C GLN A 84 -4.62 -7.61 15.19
N THR A 85 -5.34 -6.52 15.57
CA THR A 85 -6.75 -6.37 15.24
C THR A 85 -6.96 -6.23 13.72
N THR A 86 -8.04 -6.83 13.25
CA THR A 86 -8.49 -6.75 11.86
C THR A 86 -9.64 -5.75 11.66
N SER A 87 -9.92 -4.91 12.68
CA SER A 87 -11.07 -4.00 12.65
C SER A 87 -10.98 -3.00 11.50
N LEU A 88 -12.14 -2.72 10.88
CA LEU A 88 -12.25 -1.70 9.82
C LEU A 88 -11.81 -0.32 10.29
N PHE A 89 -12.01 0.01 11.58
CA PHE A 89 -11.52 1.28 12.13
C PHE A 89 -10.00 1.39 12.06
N MET A 90 -9.25 0.34 12.47
CA MET A 90 -7.79 0.35 12.38
C MET A 90 -7.29 0.30 10.93
N TYR A 91 -8.03 -0.35 10.03
CA TYR A 91 -7.76 -0.27 8.60
C TYR A 91 -7.84 1.17 8.08
N GLN A 92 -8.91 1.91 8.40
CA GLN A 92 -9.04 3.32 8.01
C GLN A 92 -7.95 4.21 8.62
N VAL A 93 -7.57 3.97 9.88
CA VAL A 93 -6.44 4.66 10.53
C VAL A 93 -5.13 4.39 9.80
N SER A 94 -4.87 3.13 9.40
CA SER A 94 -3.65 2.75 8.68
C SER A 94 -3.56 3.31 7.26
N ARG A 95 -4.68 3.67 6.63
CA ARG A 95 -4.73 4.38 5.34
C ARG A 95 -4.24 5.82 5.46
N VAL A 96 -4.43 6.46 6.61
CA VAL A 96 -4.02 7.85 6.85
C VAL A 96 -2.63 7.93 7.47
N ILE A 97 -2.35 7.03 8.42
CA ILE A 97 -1.06 6.98 9.14
C ILE A 97 -0.31 5.72 8.68
N PRO A 98 0.79 5.85 7.93
CA PRO A 98 1.50 4.72 7.35
C PRO A 98 2.31 3.97 8.41
N PHE A 99 1.67 3.09 9.18
CA PHE A 99 2.35 2.18 10.10
C PHE A 99 3.10 1.10 9.30
N PRO A 100 4.41 0.88 9.52
CA PRO A 100 5.16 -0.15 8.82
C PRO A 100 4.93 -1.52 9.46
N ILE A 101 4.52 -2.54 8.68
CA ILE A 101 4.45 -3.93 9.17
C ILE A 101 5.79 -4.65 8.99
N ALA A 102 6.49 -4.34 7.90
CA ALA A 102 7.79 -4.91 7.58
C ALA A 102 8.64 -3.89 6.81
N ARG A 103 9.91 -4.25 6.60
CA ARG A 103 10.84 -3.52 5.73
C ARG A 103 11.60 -4.52 4.88
N THR A 104 11.66 -4.27 3.56
CA THR A 104 12.47 -4.99 2.58
C THR A 104 13.55 -4.04 2.07
N GLY A 105 14.83 -4.33 2.33
CA GLY A 105 15.89 -3.38 1.94
C GLY A 105 15.65 -1.97 2.48
N SER A 106 15.38 -1.00 1.57
CA SER A 106 15.05 0.38 1.90
C SER A 106 13.55 0.68 1.96
N THR A 107 12.70 -0.22 1.50
CA THR A 107 11.25 -0.01 1.34
C THR A 107 10.46 -0.49 2.55
N PHE A 108 9.57 0.36 3.06
CA PHE A 108 8.64 -0.02 4.12
C PHE A 108 7.37 -0.61 3.53
N VAL A 109 6.94 -1.74 4.11
CA VAL A 109 5.65 -2.37 3.81
C VAL A 109 4.62 -1.81 4.77
N ALA A 110 3.61 -1.11 4.24
CA ALA A 110 2.58 -0.50 5.07
C ALA A 110 1.66 -1.55 5.69
N TYR A 111 1.27 -1.34 6.94
CA TYR A 111 0.28 -2.18 7.64
C TYR A 111 -1.09 -2.16 6.92
N GLU A 112 -1.39 -1.05 6.24
CA GLU A 112 -2.58 -0.90 5.40
C GLU A 112 -2.66 -1.97 4.32
N ASN A 113 -1.54 -2.26 3.61
CA ASN A 113 -1.50 -3.31 2.59
C ASN A 113 -1.87 -4.69 3.17
N TYR A 114 -1.37 -4.98 4.38
CA TYR A 114 -1.68 -6.22 5.08
C TYR A 114 -3.17 -6.31 5.47
N LEU A 115 -3.74 -5.24 6.04
CA LEU A 115 -5.15 -5.24 6.40
C LEU A 115 -6.05 -5.26 5.16
N PHE A 116 -5.66 -4.60 4.08
CA PHE A 116 -6.36 -4.65 2.79
C PHE A 116 -6.49 -6.10 2.30
N GLU A 117 -5.39 -6.83 2.26
CA GLU A 117 -5.37 -8.22 1.79
C GLU A 117 -6.06 -9.17 2.79
N LEU A 118 -5.88 -8.98 4.10
CA LEU A 118 -6.46 -9.87 5.10
C LEU A 118 -7.97 -9.71 5.20
N ASN A 119 -8.48 -8.48 5.16
CA ASN A 119 -9.91 -8.22 5.35
C ASN A 119 -10.78 -8.83 4.24
N HIS A 120 -10.29 -8.87 3.00
CA HIS A 120 -11.06 -9.51 1.94
C HIS A 120 -11.12 -11.05 2.11
N TYR A 121 -10.04 -11.69 2.60
CA TYR A 121 -10.10 -13.11 2.96
C TYR A 121 -11.11 -13.35 4.07
N ILE A 122 -11.06 -12.55 5.14
CA ILE A 122 -12.01 -12.66 6.25
C ILE A 122 -13.44 -12.51 5.72
N HIS A 123 -13.72 -11.44 4.95
CA HIS A 123 -15.04 -11.20 4.38
C HIS A 123 -15.54 -12.38 3.53
N TYR A 124 -14.70 -12.88 2.62
CA TYR A 124 -15.06 -14.01 1.76
C TYR A 124 -15.40 -15.26 2.58
N TYR A 125 -14.57 -15.62 3.54
CA TYR A 125 -14.79 -16.86 4.30
C TYR A 125 -15.95 -16.74 5.28
N GLU A 126 -16.19 -15.60 5.90
CA GLU A 126 -17.35 -15.38 6.78
C GLU A 126 -18.65 -15.37 5.98
N ASN A 127 -18.72 -14.63 4.87
CA ASN A 127 -19.96 -14.42 4.15
C ASN A 127 -20.27 -15.51 3.12
N GLN A 128 -19.27 -16.01 2.38
CA GLN A 128 -19.47 -17.00 1.32
C GLN A 128 -19.30 -18.45 1.80
N GLN A 129 -18.40 -18.68 2.76
CA GLN A 129 -18.14 -20.03 3.29
C GLN A 129 -18.75 -20.25 4.69
N GLN A 130 -19.39 -19.23 5.29
CA GLN A 130 -20.00 -19.26 6.61
C GLN A 130 -19.04 -19.76 7.71
N LEU A 131 -17.74 -19.48 7.56
CA LEU A 131 -16.72 -19.82 8.52
C LEU A 131 -16.75 -18.83 9.69
N SER A 132 -16.87 -19.33 10.92
CA SER A 132 -16.76 -18.50 12.12
C SER A 132 -15.32 -18.51 12.63
N PHE A 133 -14.71 -17.36 12.69
CA PHE A 133 -13.37 -17.18 13.27
C PHE A 133 -13.36 -17.12 14.80
N ASP A 134 -14.53 -17.21 15.47
CA ASP A 134 -14.63 -17.24 16.95
C ASP A 134 -14.37 -18.63 17.53
N THR A 135 -14.35 -19.68 16.68
CA THR A 135 -14.07 -21.05 17.09
C THR A 135 -12.56 -21.32 17.10
N GLU A 136 -12.09 -22.34 17.85
CA GLU A 136 -10.69 -22.75 17.87
C GLU A 136 -10.17 -23.09 16.47
N ALA A 137 -10.93 -23.86 15.69
CA ALA A 137 -10.60 -24.18 14.29
C ALA A 137 -10.55 -22.91 13.41
N GLY A 138 -11.50 -21.97 13.62
CA GLY A 138 -11.52 -20.70 12.92
C GLY A 138 -10.33 -19.81 13.26
N GLN A 139 -9.89 -19.78 14.51
CA GLN A 139 -8.69 -19.04 14.94
C GLN A 139 -7.41 -19.61 14.30
N ALA A 140 -7.26 -20.94 14.25
CA ALA A 140 -6.13 -21.57 13.55
C ALA A 140 -6.14 -21.24 12.05
N GLN A 141 -7.32 -21.22 11.43
CA GLN A 141 -7.48 -20.82 10.03
C GLN A 141 -7.12 -19.34 9.82
N LEU A 142 -7.55 -18.44 10.71
CA LEU A 142 -7.21 -17.02 10.67
C LEU A 142 -5.70 -16.80 10.82
N ALA A 143 -5.02 -17.58 11.69
CA ALA A 143 -3.58 -17.54 11.84
C ALA A 143 -2.87 -17.88 10.51
N SER A 144 -3.32 -18.93 9.82
CA SER A 144 -2.81 -19.30 8.48
C SER A 144 -3.04 -18.19 7.44
N TYR A 145 -4.21 -17.53 7.44
CA TYR A 145 -4.45 -16.40 6.53
C TYR A 145 -3.57 -15.20 6.85
N LYS A 146 -3.37 -14.90 8.13
CA LYS A 146 -2.45 -13.83 8.55
C LYS A 146 -1.03 -14.08 8.04
N GLU A 147 -0.52 -15.29 8.19
CA GLU A 147 0.81 -15.67 7.70
C GLU A 147 0.92 -15.55 6.17
N ARG A 148 -0.04 -16.12 5.43
CA ARG A 148 -0.08 -16.00 3.96
C ARG A 148 -0.13 -14.55 3.50
N THR A 149 -0.92 -13.73 4.17
CA THR A 149 -1.06 -12.31 3.85
C THR A 149 0.23 -11.53 4.11
N ILE A 150 0.92 -11.81 5.22
CA ILE A 150 2.23 -11.22 5.51
C ILE A 150 3.22 -11.56 4.40
N ASN A 151 3.32 -12.84 4.03
CA ASN A 151 4.20 -13.29 2.97
C ASN A 151 3.85 -12.64 1.62
N LYS A 152 2.55 -12.53 1.29
CA LYS A 152 2.09 -11.85 0.08
C LYS A 152 2.53 -10.39 0.03
N VAL A 153 2.25 -9.60 1.06
CA VAL A 153 2.58 -8.15 1.04
C VAL A 153 4.09 -7.89 1.07
N ILE A 154 4.88 -8.79 1.65
CA ILE A 154 6.35 -8.74 1.58
C ILE A 154 6.82 -9.06 0.15
N ASN A 155 6.27 -10.10 -0.48
CA ASN A 155 6.57 -10.43 -1.87
C ASN A 155 6.19 -9.29 -2.82
N ASP A 156 5.00 -8.68 -2.64
CA ASP A 156 4.56 -7.53 -3.42
C ASP A 156 5.50 -6.32 -3.28
N ALA A 157 6.12 -6.13 -2.11
CA ALA A 157 7.12 -5.09 -1.92
C ALA A 157 8.42 -5.39 -2.69
N TYR A 158 8.90 -6.64 -2.65
CA TYR A 158 10.05 -7.04 -3.46
C TYR A 158 9.78 -6.90 -4.97
N VAL A 159 8.59 -7.30 -5.42
CA VAL A 159 8.17 -7.12 -6.83
C VAL A 159 8.22 -5.64 -7.22
N LYS A 160 7.71 -4.73 -6.38
CA LYS A 160 7.75 -3.29 -6.63
C LYS A 160 9.17 -2.75 -6.68
N ASP A 161 10.06 -3.23 -5.81
CA ASP A 161 11.47 -2.84 -5.81
C ASP A 161 12.17 -3.30 -7.11
N ILE A 162 11.99 -4.56 -7.49
CA ILE A 162 12.53 -5.11 -8.75
C ILE A 162 11.97 -4.37 -9.96
N ALA A 163 10.65 -4.17 -10.01
CA ALA A 163 10.00 -3.45 -11.11
C ALA A 163 10.57 -2.04 -11.31
N LYS A 164 10.81 -1.33 -10.21
CA LYS A 164 11.43 0.00 -10.24
C LYS A 164 12.87 -0.05 -10.76
N GLU A 165 13.66 -1.05 -10.37
CA GLU A 165 15.05 -1.22 -10.80
C GLU A 165 15.14 -1.51 -12.30
N ILE A 166 14.24 -2.36 -12.83
CA ILE A 166 14.24 -2.74 -14.26
C ILE A 166 13.37 -1.82 -15.13
N GLY A 167 12.72 -0.80 -14.55
CA GLY A 167 11.90 0.18 -15.29
C GLY A 167 10.59 -0.39 -15.81
N VAL A 168 10.01 -1.40 -15.14
CA VAL A 168 8.71 -2.00 -15.49
C VAL A 168 7.60 -1.36 -14.69
N SER A 169 6.50 -1.02 -15.36
CA SER A 169 5.29 -0.47 -14.76
C SER A 169 4.03 -1.05 -15.41
N VAL A 170 2.90 -0.84 -14.77
CA VAL A 170 1.57 -1.19 -15.30
C VAL A 170 0.86 0.11 -15.64
N ASP A 171 0.34 0.19 -16.87
CA ASP A 171 -0.45 1.32 -17.34
C ASP A 171 -1.93 1.12 -17.00
N GLU A 172 -2.67 2.22 -16.78
CA GLU A 172 -4.11 2.17 -16.52
C GLU A 172 -4.89 1.47 -17.63
N SER A 173 -4.46 1.62 -18.88
CA SER A 173 -5.06 0.95 -20.04
C SER A 173 -4.97 -0.58 -19.98
N GLU A 174 -3.94 -1.13 -19.36
CA GLU A 174 -3.79 -2.58 -19.15
C GLU A 174 -4.77 -3.08 -18.10
N ILE A 175 -4.99 -2.30 -17.05
CA ILE A 175 -5.99 -2.59 -16.01
C ILE A 175 -7.39 -2.53 -16.61
N ASP A 176 -7.68 -1.48 -17.38
CA ASP A 176 -8.97 -1.31 -18.08
C ASP A 176 -9.27 -2.48 -19.02
N GLU A 177 -8.26 -2.96 -19.73
CA GLU A 177 -8.39 -4.13 -20.62
C GLU A 177 -8.72 -5.40 -19.83
N GLN A 178 -8.09 -5.64 -18.66
CA GLN A 178 -8.43 -6.79 -17.82
C GLN A 178 -9.86 -6.71 -17.27
N ILE A 179 -10.30 -5.53 -16.85
CA ILE A 179 -11.68 -5.30 -16.41
C ILE A 179 -12.66 -5.53 -17.55
N ARG A 180 -12.37 -5.02 -18.76
CA ARG A 180 -13.18 -5.23 -19.95
C ARG A 180 -13.33 -6.72 -20.28
N ILE A 181 -12.23 -7.46 -20.26
CA ILE A 181 -12.21 -8.91 -20.50
C ILE A 181 -13.08 -9.62 -19.46
N ALA A 182 -12.93 -9.29 -18.18
CA ALA A 182 -13.71 -9.89 -17.11
C ALA A 182 -15.23 -9.64 -17.25
N LYS A 183 -15.62 -8.46 -17.72
CA LYS A 183 -17.03 -8.10 -18.02
C LYS A 183 -17.55 -8.86 -19.24
N GLU A 184 -16.81 -8.90 -20.35
CA GLU A 184 -17.23 -9.58 -21.58
C GLU A 184 -17.45 -11.08 -21.41
N GLN A 185 -16.73 -11.68 -20.49
CA GLN A 185 -16.87 -13.10 -20.13
C GLN A 185 -18.05 -13.37 -19.19
N ASN A 186 -18.79 -12.36 -18.79
CA ASN A 186 -19.86 -12.41 -17.81
C ASN A 186 -19.47 -13.05 -16.46
N ARG A 187 -18.18 -12.94 -16.12
CA ARG A 187 -17.62 -13.50 -14.88
C ARG A 187 -17.90 -12.63 -13.68
N LEU A 188 -17.92 -11.29 -13.90
CA LEU A 188 -18.11 -10.27 -12.89
C LEU A 188 -19.29 -9.35 -13.25
N GLY A 189 -20.24 -9.85 -14.07
CA GLY A 189 -21.37 -9.06 -14.56
C GLY A 189 -21.07 -8.25 -15.81
N SER A 190 -22.12 -7.88 -16.55
CA SER A 190 -22.02 -7.19 -17.84
C SER A 190 -21.99 -5.66 -17.74
N SER A 191 -22.34 -5.10 -16.59
CA SER A 191 -22.33 -3.65 -16.32
C SER A 191 -21.37 -3.31 -15.16
N GLU A 192 -21.08 -2.02 -15.02
CA GLU A 192 -20.23 -1.52 -13.93
C GLU A 192 -20.89 -1.69 -12.56
N ASP A 193 -22.20 -1.42 -12.49
CA ASP A 193 -22.98 -1.58 -11.25
C ASP A 193 -22.99 -3.05 -10.78
N ILE A 194 -23.19 -4.01 -11.71
CA ILE A 194 -23.16 -5.44 -11.36
C ILE A 194 -21.75 -5.85 -10.92
N LEU A 195 -20.71 -5.35 -11.60
CA LEU A 195 -19.34 -5.59 -11.18
C LEU A 195 -19.10 -5.09 -9.75
N GLU A 196 -19.53 -3.86 -9.42
CA GLU A 196 -19.37 -3.29 -8.08
C GLU A 196 -20.13 -4.11 -7.03
N ASP A 197 -21.34 -4.54 -7.31
CA ASP A 197 -22.13 -5.39 -6.42
C ASP A 197 -21.43 -6.72 -6.14
N VAL A 198 -20.92 -7.39 -7.20
CA VAL A 198 -20.18 -8.65 -7.06
C VAL A 198 -18.88 -8.45 -6.24
N LEU A 199 -18.12 -7.39 -6.51
CA LEU A 199 -16.90 -7.10 -5.76
C LEU A 199 -17.19 -6.85 -4.28
N ARG A 200 -18.26 -6.12 -3.98
CA ARG A 200 -18.69 -5.83 -2.62
C ARG A 200 -19.21 -7.07 -1.90
N GLU A 201 -20.02 -7.87 -2.58
CA GLU A 201 -20.58 -9.09 -2.01
C GLU A 201 -19.53 -10.14 -1.65
N TYR A 202 -18.56 -10.37 -2.56
CA TYR A 202 -17.58 -11.45 -2.37
C TYR A 202 -16.33 -11.03 -1.58
N TRP A 203 -15.87 -9.76 -1.72
CA TRP A 203 -14.58 -9.32 -1.18
C TRP A 203 -14.62 -8.04 -0.35
N ASP A 204 -15.79 -7.40 -0.21
CA ASP A 204 -15.95 -6.06 0.37
C ASP A 204 -15.07 -5.01 -0.33
N TRP A 205 -14.93 -5.13 -1.65
CA TRP A 205 -14.10 -4.27 -2.47
C TRP A 205 -14.92 -3.25 -3.27
N SER A 206 -14.36 -2.06 -3.40
CA SER A 206 -14.74 -1.10 -4.45
C SER A 206 -14.07 -1.46 -5.78
N ILE A 207 -14.52 -0.85 -6.87
CA ILE A 207 -13.82 -0.94 -8.17
C ILE A 207 -12.37 -0.45 -8.05
N GLY A 208 -12.11 0.59 -7.23
CA GLY A 208 -10.76 1.07 -6.97
C GLY A 208 -9.86 0.03 -6.29
N ASP A 209 -10.40 -0.74 -5.34
CA ASP A 209 -9.68 -1.82 -4.67
C ASP A 209 -9.37 -2.96 -5.64
N PHE A 210 -10.30 -3.30 -6.52
CA PHE A 210 -10.10 -4.28 -7.57
C PHE A 210 -9.02 -3.85 -8.57
N ARG A 211 -9.05 -2.59 -9.03
CA ARG A 211 -7.99 -2.02 -9.89
C ARG A 211 -6.61 -2.10 -9.23
N ARG A 212 -6.54 -1.80 -7.94
CA ARG A 212 -5.29 -1.91 -7.16
C ARG A 212 -4.78 -3.36 -7.12
N SER A 213 -5.65 -4.33 -6.88
CA SER A 213 -5.30 -5.76 -6.88
C SER A 213 -4.80 -6.21 -8.26
N LEU A 214 -5.52 -5.85 -9.33
CA LEU A 214 -5.12 -6.13 -10.71
C LEU A 214 -3.77 -5.51 -11.06
N SER A 215 -3.54 -4.25 -10.67
CA SER A 215 -2.24 -3.57 -10.90
C SER A 215 -1.09 -4.31 -10.23
N THR A 216 -1.29 -4.80 -9.00
CA THR A 216 -0.27 -5.55 -8.27
C THR A 216 0.00 -6.91 -8.95
N GLU A 217 -1.03 -7.59 -9.39
CA GLU A 217 -0.92 -8.88 -10.09
C GLU A 217 -0.23 -8.72 -11.46
N LEU A 218 -0.65 -7.75 -12.26
CA LEU A 218 -0.03 -7.47 -13.56
C LEU A 218 1.44 -7.08 -13.41
N LEU A 219 1.78 -6.31 -12.37
CA LEU A 219 3.17 -5.96 -12.10
C LEU A 219 4.00 -7.20 -11.77
N ALA A 220 3.49 -8.13 -10.96
CA ALA A 220 4.16 -9.37 -10.64
C ALA A 220 4.38 -10.23 -11.91
N GLN A 221 3.38 -10.36 -12.77
CA GLN A 221 3.49 -11.05 -14.06
C GLN A 221 4.60 -10.47 -14.94
N LYS A 222 4.65 -9.14 -15.07
CA LYS A 222 5.67 -8.44 -15.85
C LYS A 222 7.07 -8.64 -15.28
N VAL A 223 7.22 -8.59 -13.94
CA VAL A 223 8.50 -8.83 -13.28
C VAL A 223 8.96 -10.27 -13.48
N ILE A 224 8.08 -11.26 -13.25
CA ILE A 224 8.40 -12.68 -13.47
C ILE A 224 8.89 -12.91 -14.90
N ARG A 225 8.17 -12.39 -15.89
CA ARG A 225 8.54 -12.49 -17.30
C ARG A 225 9.90 -11.85 -17.60
N ALA A 226 10.14 -10.65 -17.07
CA ALA A 226 11.41 -9.93 -17.28
C ALA A 226 12.60 -10.61 -16.57
N GLN A 227 12.35 -11.37 -15.50
CA GLN A 227 13.38 -12.11 -14.75
C GLN A 227 13.60 -13.56 -15.28
N ASP A 228 12.90 -13.94 -16.34
CA ASP A 228 13.07 -15.23 -17.00
C ASP A 228 13.33 -15.08 -18.52
N PRO A 229 14.47 -14.48 -18.91
CA PRO A 229 14.80 -14.27 -20.32
C PRO A 229 14.99 -15.56 -21.10
N ASP A 230 15.38 -16.65 -20.45
CA ASP A 230 15.58 -17.95 -21.13
C ASP A 230 14.25 -18.51 -21.66
N THR A 231 13.20 -18.43 -20.85
CA THR A 231 11.85 -18.85 -21.26
C THR A 231 11.29 -17.88 -22.32
N GLU A 232 11.51 -16.57 -22.18
CA GLU A 232 11.12 -15.58 -23.18
C GLU A 232 11.80 -15.85 -24.53
N ASN A 233 13.10 -16.15 -24.54
CA ASN A 233 13.84 -16.46 -25.75
C ASN A 233 13.34 -17.72 -26.45
N LYS A 234 13.05 -18.81 -25.69
CA LYS A 234 12.46 -20.04 -26.23
C LYS A 234 11.09 -19.80 -26.88
N ALA A 235 10.22 -19.03 -26.21
CA ALA A 235 8.92 -18.69 -26.76
C ALA A 235 9.02 -17.85 -28.05
N ASN A 236 9.93 -16.89 -28.07
CA ASN A 236 10.18 -16.04 -29.25
C ASN A 236 10.80 -16.85 -30.39
N GLU A 237 11.70 -17.80 -30.13
CA GLU A 237 12.27 -18.71 -31.12
C GLU A 237 11.14 -19.56 -31.76
N ALA A 238 10.29 -20.17 -30.95
CA ALA A 238 9.15 -20.97 -31.44
C ALA A 238 8.20 -20.10 -32.30
N LEU A 239 7.92 -18.85 -31.86
CA LEU A 239 7.09 -17.92 -32.65
C LEU A 239 7.75 -17.53 -33.99
N ALA A 240 9.07 -17.34 -34.02
CA ALA A 240 9.80 -17.03 -35.24
C ALA A 240 9.75 -18.23 -36.23
N ARG A 241 9.89 -19.47 -35.75
CA ARG A 241 9.76 -20.69 -36.54
C ARG A 241 8.34 -20.87 -37.10
N LEU A 242 7.31 -20.60 -36.29
CA LEU A 242 5.91 -20.56 -36.74
C LEU A 242 5.68 -19.52 -37.85
N THR A 243 6.27 -18.33 -37.68
CA THR A 243 6.18 -17.25 -38.67
C THR A 243 6.89 -17.61 -39.97
N ALA A 244 7.94 -18.41 -39.92
CA ALA A 244 8.65 -18.97 -41.07
C ALA A 244 7.88 -20.12 -41.75
N GLY A 245 6.72 -20.54 -41.21
CA GLY A 245 5.83 -21.54 -41.81
C GLY A 245 6.03 -22.97 -41.29
N GLU A 246 6.77 -23.16 -40.20
CA GLU A 246 6.95 -24.45 -39.58
C GLU A 246 5.62 -24.94 -38.93
N ASP A 247 5.44 -26.23 -38.88
CA ASP A 247 4.18 -26.83 -38.40
C ASP A 247 3.97 -26.58 -36.90
N PHE A 248 2.79 -26.09 -36.54
CA PHE A 248 2.41 -25.80 -35.15
C PHE A 248 2.45 -27.05 -34.28
N ALA A 249 1.95 -28.19 -34.79
CA ALA A 249 1.90 -29.43 -34.02
C ALA A 249 3.32 -30.00 -33.74
N ALA A 250 4.24 -29.83 -34.68
CA ALA A 250 5.63 -30.22 -34.48
C ALA A 250 6.27 -29.36 -33.39
N LEU A 251 6.08 -28.06 -33.41
CA LEU A 251 6.62 -27.13 -32.39
C LEU A 251 5.92 -27.31 -31.03
N ALA A 252 4.63 -27.65 -31.00
CA ALA A 252 3.94 -28.01 -29.77
C ALA A 252 4.56 -29.27 -29.14
N LEU A 253 4.87 -30.27 -29.95
CA LEU A 253 5.54 -31.50 -29.46
C LEU A 253 6.94 -31.21 -28.94
N GLU A 254 7.69 -30.29 -29.56
CA GLU A 254 9.05 -29.95 -29.16
C GLU A 254 9.10 -29.09 -27.91
N TYR A 255 8.30 -28.01 -27.85
CA TYR A 255 8.43 -26.95 -26.84
C TYR A 255 7.39 -26.97 -25.73
N SER A 256 6.17 -27.48 -25.98
CA SER A 256 5.08 -27.35 -24.99
C SER A 256 5.32 -28.15 -23.72
N ALA A 257 5.13 -27.50 -22.58
CA ALA A 257 5.13 -28.17 -21.28
C ALA A 257 3.76 -28.72 -20.88
N ASP A 258 2.72 -28.44 -21.65
CA ASP A 258 1.39 -29.04 -21.39
C ASP A 258 1.30 -30.48 -21.92
N GLU A 259 1.61 -31.43 -21.06
CA GLU A 259 1.63 -32.87 -21.41
C GLU A 259 0.25 -33.38 -21.88
N THR A 260 -0.85 -32.68 -21.52
CA THR A 260 -2.21 -33.10 -21.93
C THR A 260 -2.49 -32.82 -23.40
N THR A 261 -1.92 -31.76 -23.95
CA THR A 261 -2.15 -31.33 -25.35
C THR A 261 -0.92 -31.50 -26.23
N LYS A 262 0.28 -31.55 -25.66
CA LYS A 262 1.56 -31.66 -26.37
C LYS A 262 1.56 -32.74 -27.44
N THR A 263 1.13 -33.96 -27.11
CA THR A 263 1.16 -35.14 -28.02
C THR A 263 0.11 -35.07 -29.13
N VAL A 264 -0.88 -34.21 -28.99
CA VAL A 264 -1.93 -33.97 -30.01
C VAL A 264 -1.74 -32.62 -30.72
N GLY A 265 -0.50 -32.12 -30.77
CA GLY A 265 -0.14 -30.90 -31.48
C GLY A 265 -0.58 -29.61 -30.78
N GLY A 266 -0.77 -29.66 -29.46
CA GLY A 266 -1.24 -28.54 -28.64
C GLY A 266 -2.77 -28.35 -28.68
N ASP A 267 -3.54 -29.19 -29.37
CA ASP A 267 -4.99 -29.10 -29.56
C ASP A 267 -5.72 -29.31 -28.21
N PHE A 268 -6.40 -28.30 -27.70
CA PHE A 268 -7.24 -28.36 -26.49
C PHE A 268 -8.74 -28.44 -26.81
N GLY A 269 -9.11 -28.62 -28.08
CA GLY A 269 -10.47 -28.85 -28.56
C GLY A 269 -11.28 -27.57 -28.74
N LEU A 270 -12.62 -27.79 -28.83
CA LEU A 270 -13.61 -26.70 -28.95
C LEU A 270 -13.87 -26.08 -27.60
N VAL A 271 -13.80 -24.75 -27.55
CA VAL A 271 -14.09 -23.96 -26.37
C VAL A 271 -15.02 -22.81 -26.68
N ASN A 272 -15.93 -22.51 -25.76
CA ASN A 272 -16.72 -21.28 -25.77
C ASN A 272 -16.08 -20.25 -24.80
N ARG A 273 -16.59 -19.01 -24.80
CA ARG A 273 -16.06 -17.93 -23.94
C ARG A 273 -16.14 -18.22 -22.44
N SER A 274 -17.05 -19.13 -22.02
CA SER A 274 -17.25 -19.53 -20.62
C SER A 274 -16.46 -20.78 -20.24
N ASN A 275 -15.61 -21.32 -21.12
CA ASN A 275 -14.82 -22.51 -20.86
C ASN A 275 -13.87 -22.29 -19.66
N ARG A 276 -13.77 -23.29 -18.77
CA ARG A 276 -12.94 -23.22 -17.56
C ARG A 276 -11.80 -24.24 -17.55
N ASN A 277 -11.71 -25.10 -18.56
CA ASN A 277 -10.66 -26.11 -18.65
C ASN A 277 -9.34 -25.53 -19.19
N VAL A 278 -9.44 -24.41 -19.87
CA VAL A 278 -8.29 -23.65 -20.39
C VAL A 278 -8.27 -22.28 -19.71
N SER A 279 -7.09 -21.68 -19.52
CA SER A 279 -7.00 -20.37 -18.89
C SER A 279 -7.81 -19.34 -19.68
N GLN A 280 -8.44 -18.44 -18.97
CA GLN A 280 -9.30 -17.44 -19.62
C GLN A 280 -8.51 -16.52 -20.56
N GLN A 281 -7.25 -16.20 -20.21
CA GLN A 281 -6.36 -15.44 -21.09
C GLN A 281 -6.08 -16.17 -22.41
N THR A 282 -5.98 -17.53 -22.36
CA THR A 282 -5.86 -18.34 -23.56
C THR A 282 -7.15 -18.29 -24.39
N VAL A 283 -8.33 -18.40 -23.74
CA VAL A 283 -9.63 -18.30 -24.41
C VAL A 283 -9.81 -16.91 -25.05
N ASP A 284 -9.48 -15.83 -24.31
CA ASP A 284 -9.57 -14.46 -24.82
C ASP A 284 -8.65 -14.22 -26.02
N THR A 285 -7.43 -14.75 -25.93
CA THR A 285 -6.48 -14.70 -27.03
C THR A 285 -7.03 -15.44 -28.26
N LEU A 286 -7.55 -16.65 -28.06
CA LEU A 286 -8.14 -17.46 -29.13
C LEU A 286 -9.30 -16.72 -29.83
N TYR A 287 -10.18 -16.07 -29.06
CA TYR A 287 -11.34 -15.38 -29.63
C TYR A 287 -11.00 -14.11 -30.41
N LYS A 288 -9.81 -13.52 -30.22
CA LYS A 288 -9.27 -12.42 -31.02
C LYS A 288 -8.64 -12.86 -32.33
N LEU A 289 -8.40 -14.17 -32.52
CA LEU A 289 -7.74 -14.71 -33.71
C LEU A 289 -8.75 -15.09 -34.78
N ALA A 290 -8.43 -14.80 -36.03
CA ALA A 290 -9.11 -15.39 -37.20
C ALA A 290 -8.74 -16.87 -37.35
N ASP A 291 -9.55 -17.64 -38.10
CA ASP A 291 -9.28 -19.05 -38.36
C ASP A 291 -7.91 -19.24 -39.02
N GLY A 292 -7.14 -20.17 -38.53
CA GLY A 292 -5.75 -20.44 -38.92
C GLY A 292 -4.71 -19.47 -38.36
N GLN A 293 -5.12 -18.39 -37.72
CA GLN A 293 -4.19 -17.39 -37.17
C GLN A 293 -3.53 -17.86 -35.88
N THR A 294 -2.25 -17.47 -35.70
CA THR A 294 -1.45 -17.68 -34.50
C THR A 294 -1.25 -16.34 -33.75
N SER A 295 -1.30 -16.38 -32.44
CA SER A 295 -1.08 -15.20 -31.58
C SER A 295 0.40 -14.82 -31.51
N LYS A 296 0.66 -13.62 -30.98
CA LYS A 296 1.94 -13.31 -30.36
C LYS A 296 2.12 -14.11 -29.08
N VAL A 297 3.33 -14.07 -28.50
CA VAL A 297 3.57 -14.61 -27.15
C VAL A 297 2.78 -13.82 -26.12
N VAL A 298 1.91 -14.51 -25.36
CA VAL A 298 1.06 -13.94 -24.31
C VAL A 298 1.38 -14.62 -22.98
N ILE A 299 1.18 -13.89 -21.87
CA ILE A 299 1.28 -14.46 -20.52
C ILE A 299 -0.07 -15.03 -20.13
N VAL A 300 -0.08 -16.24 -19.54
CA VAL A 300 -1.29 -16.94 -19.11
C VAL A 300 -1.08 -17.56 -17.73
N PRO A 301 -2.10 -17.69 -16.88
CA PRO A 301 -2.04 -18.54 -15.70
C PRO A 301 -1.79 -19.99 -16.08
N TYR A 302 -0.87 -20.66 -15.38
CA TYR A 302 -0.54 -22.05 -15.59
C TYR A 302 -0.13 -22.71 -14.26
N GLY A 303 -0.83 -23.76 -13.86
CA GLY A 303 -0.66 -24.36 -12.54
C GLY A 303 -0.90 -23.34 -11.42
N THR A 304 0.07 -23.20 -10.53
CA THR A 304 0.05 -22.20 -9.42
C THR A 304 0.78 -20.90 -9.77
N GLY A 305 1.27 -20.76 -11.00
CA GLY A 305 2.03 -19.61 -11.47
C GLY A 305 1.60 -19.13 -12.84
N TYR A 306 2.57 -18.77 -13.67
CA TYR A 306 2.36 -18.23 -15.01
C TYR A 306 3.19 -18.98 -16.03
N ALA A 307 2.73 -18.93 -17.29
CA ALA A 307 3.48 -19.39 -18.45
C ALA A 307 3.39 -18.35 -19.59
N LEU A 308 4.31 -18.42 -20.52
CA LEU A 308 4.15 -17.83 -21.83
C LEU A 308 3.40 -18.85 -22.72
N ALA A 309 2.49 -18.35 -23.55
CA ALA A 309 1.72 -19.16 -24.46
C ALA A 309 1.73 -18.57 -25.87
N ILE A 310 1.77 -19.46 -26.88
CA ILE A 310 1.45 -19.14 -28.26
C ILE A 310 0.16 -19.88 -28.57
N VAL A 311 -0.91 -19.16 -28.95
CA VAL A 311 -2.24 -19.71 -29.20
C VAL A 311 -2.52 -19.68 -30.68
N LYS A 312 -3.14 -20.76 -31.22
CA LYS A 312 -3.58 -20.85 -32.60
C LYS A 312 -5.07 -21.15 -32.65
N ASN A 313 -5.81 -20.43 -33.51
CA ASN A 313 -7.17 -20.79 -33.87
C ASN A 313 -7.15 -21.82 -35.00
N LEU A 314 -7.59 -23.03 -34.71
CA LEU A 314 -7.66 -24.12 -35.67
C LEU A 314 -8.93 -24.06 -36.54
N GLY A 315 -9.97 -23.32 -36.11
CA GLY A 315 -11.24 -23.16 -36.83
C GLY A 315 -12.36 -22.73 -35.90
N THR A 316 -13.45 -22.27 -36.47
CA THR A 316 -14.65 -21.80 -35.75
C THR A 316 -15.83 -22.68 -36.12
N GLU A 317 -16.57 -23.18 -35.09
CA GLU A 317 -17.77 -24.00 -35.26
C GLU A 317 -18.92 -23.37 -34.45
N GLY A 318 -19.81 -22.66 -35.14
CA GLY A 318 -20.89 -21.91 -34.47
C GLY A 318 -20.34 -20.79 -33.61
N ASP A 319 -20.64 -20.84 -32.29
CA ASP A 319 -20.15 -19.90 -31.27
C ASP A 319 -18.86 -20.39 -30.56
N GLN A 320 -18.35 -21.57 -30.94
CA GLN A 320 -17.14 -22.16 -30.35
C GLN A 320 -15.97 -22.02 -31.32
N LYS A 321 -14.76 -21.96 -30.74
CA LYS A 321 -13.50 -21.99 -31.46
C LYS A 321 -12.69 -23.19 -31.06
N LYS A 322 -12.11 -23.87 -32.05
CA LYS A 322 -11.14 -24.92 -31.84
C LYS A 322 -9.76 -24.30 -31.71
N GLY A 323 -9.07 -24.57 -30.62
CA GLY A 323 -7.79 -23.93 -30.33
C GLY A 323 -6.67 -24.90 -30.06
N ALA A 324 -5.45 -24.44 -30.32
CA ALA A 324 -4.22 -25.10 -29.89
C ALA A 324 -3.29 -24.11 -29.18
N HIS A 325 -2.41 -24.61 -28.32
CA HIS A 325 -1.43 -23.79 -27.63
C HIS A 325 -0.06 -24.47 -27.49
N ILE A 326 0.99 -23.66 -27.35
CA ILE A 326 2.32 -24.07 -26.93
C ILE A 326 2.60 -23.32 -25.62
N ILE A 327 2.90 -24.06 -24.54
CA ILE A 327 3.04 -23.53 -23.19
C ILE A 327 4.52 -23.59 -22.76
N PHE A 328 5.03 -22.46 -22.27
CA PHE A 328 6.37 -22.28 -21.73
C PHE A 328 6.27 -21.80 -20.29
N PRO A 329 6.39 -22.67 -19.26
CA PRO A 329 6.28 -22.27 -17.88
C PRO A 329 7.35 -21.25 -17.51
N LEU A 330 6.94 -20.16 -16.87
CA LEU A 330 7.85 -19.18 -16.28
C LEU A 330 8.29 -19.65 -14.88
N LYS A 331 9.42 -19.14 -14.41
CA LYS A 331 9.83 -19.28 -13.02
C LYS A 331 8.71 -18.87 -12.09
N SER A 332 8.59 -19.55 -10.95
CA SER A 332 7.66 -19.14 -9.91
C SER A 332 8.08 -17.79 -9.30
N LEU A 333 7.13 -17.08 -8.69
CA LEU A 333 7.45 -15.82 -8.00
C LEU A 333 8.50 -16.02 -6.90
N ASP A 334 8.41 -17.15 -6.17
CA ASP A 334 9.36 -17.45 -5.11
C ASP A 334 10.78 -17.67 -5.66
N GLU A 335 10.93 -18.37 -6.79
CA GLU A 335 12.24 -18.53 -7.47
C GLU A 335 12.83 -17.18 -7.89
N VAL A 336 11.99 -16.28 -8.47
CA VAL A 336 12.41 -14.93 -8.86
C VAL A 336 12.82 -14.09 -7.64
N LEU A 337 12.19 -14.28 -6.51
CA LEU A 337 12.45 -13.48 -5.30
C LEU A 337 13.54 -14.08 -4.39
N ASN A 338 13.93 -15.36 -4.56
CA ASN A 338 14.89 -16.02 -3.65
C ASN A 338 16.20 -15.25 -3.50
N ASP A 339 16.86 -14.93 -4.60
CA ASP A 339 18.13 -14.18 -4.57
C ASP A 339 17.98 -12.83 -3.87
N ARG A 340 16.82 -12.17 -4.06
CA ARG A 340 16.52 -10.89 -3.43
C ARG A 340 16.29 -11.06 -1.93
N LYS A 341 15.55 -12.08 -1.51
CA LYS A 341 15.29 -12.38 -0.11
C LYS A 341 16.57 -12.73 0.66
N GLU A 342 17.51 -13.42 0.00
CA GLU A 342 18.82 -13.75 0.58
C GLU A 342 19.73 -12.53 0.71
N THR A 343 19.81 -11.69 -0.31
CA THR A 343 20.70 -10.51 -0.31
C THR A 343 20.14 -9.32 0.47
N GLN A 344 18.83 -9.20 0.54
CA GLN A 344 18.11 -8.13 1.22
C GLN A 344 16.98 -8.70 2.07
N PRO A 345 17.28 -9.40 3.19
CA PRO A 345 16.28 -10.04 4.01
C PRO A 345 15.31 -8.99 4.58
N TYR A 346 14.03 -9.36 4.66
CA TYR A 346 13.04 -8.51 5.27
C TYR A 346 13.15 -8.49 6.81
N ARG A 347 12.71 -7.41 7.41
CA ARG A 347 12.55 -7.28 8.86
C ARG A 347 11.07 -7.07 9.18
N LEU A 348 10.48 -7.98 9.94
CA LEU A 348 9.11 -7.87 10.44
C LEU A 348 9.08 -7.05 11.73
N TYR A 349 8.09 -6.15 11.88
CA TYR A 349 7.92 -5.30 13.07
C TYR A 349 6.81 -5.76 13.99
N MET A 350 5.88 -6.60 13.50
CA MET A 350 4.89 -7.25 14.35
C MET A 350 5.43 -8.58 14.89
N ASN A 351 4.86 -9.05 16.00
CA ASN A 351 5.17 -10.40 16.46
C ASN A 351 4.67 -11.41 15.41
N PRO A 352 5.46 -12.45 15.10
CA PRO A 352 4.94 -13.53 14.28
C PRO A 352 3.68 -14.11 14.96
N VAL A 353 2.74 -14.54 14.14
CA VAL A 353 1.57 -15.25 14.64
C VAL A 353 2.08 -16.54 15.27
N THR A 354 2.12 -16.60 16.60
CA THR A 354 2.44 -17.86 17.31
C THR A 354 1.22 -18.74 17.27
N GLU A 355 1.42 -19.99 16.84
CA GLU A 355 0.44 -21.07 16.95
C GLU A 355 -0.07 -21.24 18.39
#